data_cb59f95445ebb51764615443a22222be
#
_entry.id   cb59f95445ebb51764615443a22222be
#
_cell.length_a   1.000
_cell.length_b   1.000
_cell.length_c   1.000
_cell.angle_alpha   90.00
_cell.angle_beta   90.00
_cell.angle_gamma   90.00
#
_symmetry.space_group_name_H-M   'P 1'
#
loop_
_entity.id
_entity.type
_entity.pdbx_description
1 polymer ?
#
loop_
_entity_poly.entity_id
_entity_poly.type
_entity_poly.pdbx_seq_one_letter_code
_entity_poly.pdbx_strand_id
1 'polypeptide(L)'
;RLEVVRRSRAVRRSGRGGEPLVALVGYTNAGKSSLLNALARADAYVADRPFATLDPLVRRARLTPEVTVRLADTVGFITDLPKDLVTAFRATLEELHEAQLLVHVVDASAADHSRRRAAVEAILHDLGLDETPRLLVFNKSDLITAVRPDDEHDVLDPDAVLVSARTGAGLELLRARVAAALERNAAADHEEPDRP
;
A
#
# COMPACT_ATOMS: atom_id res chain seq x y z
N ARG A 1 14.24 -3.66 20.14
CA ARG A 1 14.31 -3.56 18.66
C ARG A 1 14.25 -4.93 17.98
N LEU A 2 15.06 -5.91 18.41
CA LEU A 2 15.07 -7.28 17.87
C LEU A 2 13.76 -8.06 18.14
N GLU A 3 13.09 -7.78 19.25
CA GLU A 3 11.85 -8.47 19.67
C GLU A 3 10.64 -8.03 18.83
N VAL A 4 10.59 -6.76 18.44
CA VAL A 4 9.57 -6.23 17.51
C VAL A 4 9.73 -6.84 16.12
N VAL A 5 10.97 -6.96 15.62
CA VAL A 5 11.28 -7.59 14.33
C VAL A 5 10.93 -9.09 14.36
N ARG A 6 11.22 -9.80 15.46
CA ARG A 6 10.84 -11.22 15.63
C ARG A 6 9.31 -11.41 15.68
N ARG A 7 8.57 -10.53 16.35
CA ARG A 7 7.10 -10.55 16.38
C ARG A 7 6.51 -10.28 15.00
N SER A 8 7.04 -9.30 14.27
CA SER A 8 6.64 -9.01 12.89
C SER A 8 6.87 -10.21 11.96
N ARG A 9 8.01 -10.91 12.07
CA ARG A 9 8.29 -12.14 11.31
C ARG A 9 7.37 -13.32 11.71
N ALA A 10 7.01 -13.45 12.98
CA ALA A 10 6.09 -14.48 13.46
C ALA A 10 4.66 -14.26 12.93
N VAL A 11 4.20 -13.01 12.90
CA VAL A 11 2.88 -12.62 12.33
C VAL A 11 2.85 -12.86 10.82
N ARG A 12 3.93 -12.53 10.10
CA ARG A 12 4.06 -12.87 8.67
C ARG A 12 3.98 -14.38 8.40
N ARG A 13 4.47 -15.22 9.31
CA ARG A 13 4.37 -16.69 9.22
C ARG A 13 2.97 -17.25 9.49
N SER A 14 2.18 -16.61 10.35
CA SER A 14 0.81 -17.06 10.64
C SER A 14 -0.18 -16.79 9.50
N GLY A 15 0.16 -15.91 8.55
CA GLY A 15 -0.65 -15.61 7.36
C GLY A 15 -0.65 -16.71 6.27
N ARG A 16 0.03 -17.83 6.45
CA ARG A 16 0.16 -18.91 5.45
C ARG A 16 -1.13 -19.66 5.10
N GLY A 17 -2.26 -19.36 5.73
CA GLY A 17 -3.57 -19.94 5.43
C GLY A 17 -4.65 -18.93 5.06
N GLY A 18 -4.36 -17.63 5.05
CA GLY A 18 -5.32 -16.55 4.78
C GLY A 18 -4.94 -15.71 3.55
N GLU A 19 -5.90 -14.91 3.08
CA GLU A 19 -5.64 -13.95 2.02
C GLU A 19 -4.60 -12.92 2.46
N PRO A 20 -3.56 -12.64 1.63
CA PRO A 20 -2.51 -11.68 1.99
C PRO A 20 -3.09 -10.27 2.20
N LEU A 21 -2.53 -9.54 3.18
CA LEU A 21 -2.89 -8.17 3.47
C LEU A 21 -1.99 -7.21 2.67
N VAL A 22 -2.60 -6.35 1.88
CA VAL A 22 -1.95 -5.27 1.14
C VAL A 22 -2.44 -3.94 1.70
N ALA A 23 -1.56 -3.12 2.24
CA ALA A 23 -1.94 -1.84 2.81
C ALA A 23 -1.65 -0.68 1.84
N LEU A 24 -2.63 0.20 1.65
CA LEU A 24 -2.47 1.42 0.88
C LEU A 24 -1.93 2.52 1.80
N VAL A 25 -0.73 3.00 1.54
CA VAL A 25 -0.10 4.10 2.27
C VAL A 25 0.12 5.29 1.35
N GLY A 26 0.24 6.48 1.90
CA GLY A 26 0.49 7.67 1.10
C GLY A 26 -0.07 8.94 1.72
N TYR A 27 0.31 10.07 1.16
CA TYR A 27 -0.08 11.39 1.65
C TYR A 27 -1.61 11.58 1.61
N THR A 28 -2.13 12.53 2.42
CA THR A 28 -3.56 12.84 2.37
C THR A 28 -3.95 13.26 0.95
N ASN A 29 -5.16 12.89 0.55
CA ASN A 29 -5.70 13.20 -0.78
C ASN A 29 -4.91 12.61 -1.98
N ALA A 30 -4.00 11.65 -1.77
CA ALA A 30 -3.36 10.90 -2.86
C ALA A 30 -4.34 9.98 -3.61
N GLY A 31 -5.53 9.76 -3.05
CA GLY A 31 -6.58 8.95 -3.68
C GLY A 31 -6.57 7.47 -3.27
N LYS A 32 -6.03 7.14 -2.07
CA LYS A 32 -5.99 5.78 -1.53
C LYS A 32 -7.37 5.11 -1.50
N SER A 33 -8.35 5.75 -0.86
CA SER A 33 -9.72 5.23 -0.77
C SER A 33 -10.37 5.08 -2.15
N SER A 34 -10.09 6.00 -3.08
CA SER A 34 -10.57 5.89 -4.47
C SER A 34 -9.95 4.69 -5.16
N LEU A 35 -8.64 4.46 -4.96
CA LEU A 35 -7.91 3.34 -5.54
C LEU A 35 -8.38 2.01 -4.94
N LEU A 36 -8.57 1.95 -3.61
CA LEU A 36 -9.15 0.79 -2.93
C LEU A 36 -10.51 0.43 -3.54
N ASN A 37 -11.39 1.43 -3.67
CA ASN A 37 -12.71 1.22 -4.26
C ASN A 37 -12.65 0.75 -5.72
N ALA A 38 -11.72 1.29 -6.51
CA ALA A 38 -11.54 0.90 -7.91
C ALA A 38 -11.01 -0.55 -8.04
N LEU A 39 -10.12 -0.97 -7.15
CA LEU A 39 -9.58 -2.32 -7.12
C LEU A 39 -10.62 -3.34 -6.58
N ALA A 40 -11.43 -2.97 -5.59
CA ALA A 40 -12.43 -3.83 -4.98
C ALA A 40 -13.73 -3.95 -5.79
N ARG A 41 -14.05 -2.98 -6.66
CA ARG A 41 -15.30 -2.98 -7.47
C ARG A 41 -15.43 -4.14 -8.44
N ALA A 42 -14.34 -4.76 -8.84
CA ALA A 42 -14.39 -5.93 -9.72
C ALA A 42 -15.06 -7.14 -9.05
N ASP A 43 -15.13 -7.16 -7.70
CA ASP A 43 -15.76 -8.22 -6.89
C ASP A 43 -17.07 -7.77 -6.21
N ALA A 44 -17.65 -6.65 -6.60
CA ALA A 44 -18.80 -6.00 -5.93
C ALA A 44 -20.11 -6.80 -5.97
N TYR A 45 -20.05 -8.11 -6.18
CA TYR A 45 -21.24 -9.00 -6.06
C TYR A 45 -21.43 -9.60 -4.66
N VAL A 46 -20.62 -9.26 -3.65
CA VAL A 46 -20.76 -9.82 -2.30
C VAL A 46 -20.61 -8.72 -1.24
N ALA A 47 -21.76 -8.40 -0.62
CA ALA A 47 -21.96 -7.72 0.66
C ALA A 47 -21.81 -6.20 0.70
N ASP A 48 -22.85 -5.50 0.22
CA ASP A 48 -23.31 -4.23 0.80
C ASP A 48 -23.77 -4.47 2.25
N ARG A 49 -22.94 -4.10 3.21
CA ARG A 49 -23.40 -3.74 4.55
C ARG A 49 -23.00 -2.29 4.80
N PRO A 50 -23.96 -1.34 4.85
CA PRO A 50 -23.70 0.00 5.31
C PRO A 50 -23.39 -0.03 6.82
N PHE A 51 -22.44 0.84 7.24
CA PHE A 51 -22.09 1.07 8.65
C PHE A 51 -21.19 -0.01 9.31
N ALA A 52 -19.92 -0.10 8.90
CA ALA A 52 -18.85 -0.65 9.72
C ALA A 52 -17.78 0.43 9.93
N THR A 53 -17.82 0.99 11.05
CA THR A 53 -17.28 2.19 11.64
C THR A 53 -15.91 1.93 12.24
N LEU A 54 -14.98 2.90 12.21
CA LEU A 54 -13.76 3.05 13.01
C LEU A 54 -12.61 2.04 12.85
N ASP A 55 -12.82 0.93 12.18
CA ASP A 55 -11.73 0.05 11.75
C ASP A 55 -11.21 0.50 10.39
N PRO A 56 -9.90 0.37 10.10
CA PRO A 56 -9.38 0.63 8.77
C PRO A 56 -10.23 -0.15 7.76
N LEU A 57 -10.59 0.51 6.68
CA LEU A 57 -11.50 -0.05 5.70
C LEU A 57 -10.81 -1.19 4.95
N VAL A 58 -10.96 -2.40 5.45
CA VAL A 58 -10.40 -3.61 4.79
C VAL A 58 -11.42 -4.16 3.81
N ARG A 59 -11.03 -4.32 2.56
CA ARG A 59 -11.86 -4.93 1.51
C ARG A 59 -11.14 -6.06 0.82
N ARG A 60 -11.87 -7.08 0.43
CA ARG A 60 -11.36 -8.11 -0.47
C ARG A 60 -11.27 -7.57 -1.88
N ALA A 61 -10.20 -7.90 -2.58
CA ALA A 61 -10.04 -7.62 -3.99
C ALA A 61 -9.40 -8.81 -4.70
N ARG A 62 -10.00 -9.22 -5.80
CA ARG A 62 -9.44 -10.22 -6.69
C ARG A 62 -8.50 -9.52 -7.68
N LEU A 63 -7.23 -9.83 -7.60
CA LEU A 63 -6.21 -9.23 -8.46
C LEU A 63 -6.07 -10.00 -9.77
N THR A 64 -6.02 -11.32 -9.68
CA THR A 64 -6.02 -12.26 -10.81
C THR A 64 -7.02 -13.39 -10.53
N PRO A 65 -7.29 -14.30 -11.47
CA PRO A 65 -8.14 -15.47 -11.19
C PRO A 65 -7.67 -16.31 -9.99
N GLU A 66 -6.37 -16.31 -9.72
CA GLU A 66 -5.72 -17.13 -8.69
C GLU A 66 -5.42 -16.37 -7.41
N VAL A 67 -5.30 -15.02 -7.47
CA VAL A 67 -4.83 -14.19 -6.36
C VAL A 67 -5.94 -13.27 -5.86
N THR A 68 -6.39 -13.52 -4.64
CA THR A 68 -7.28 -12.66 -3.87
C THR A 68 -6.55 -12.12 -2.66
N VAL A 69 -6.73 -10.83 -2.35
CA VAL A 69 -6.06 -10.12 -1.27
C VAL A 69 -7.05 -9.37 -0.40
N ARG A 70 -6.64 -9.05 0.81
CA ARG A 70 -7.28 -8.04 1.66
C ARG A 70 -6.57 -6.71 1.42
N LEU A 71 -7.30 -5.69 0.98
CA LEU A 71 -6.81 -4.32 0.82
C LEU A 71 -7.22 -3.50 2.04
N ALA A 72 -6.25 -2.92 2.74
CA ALA A 72 -6.51 -2.00 3.83
C ALA A 72 -6.27 -0.55 3.37
N ASP A 73 -7.27 0.33 3.57
CA ASP A 73 -7.11 1.77 3.43
C ASP A 73 -6.57 2.32 4.74
N THR A 74 -5.43 2.98 4.69
CA THR A 74 -4.86 3.61 5.87
C THR A 74 -5.18 5.09 5.91
N VAL A 75 -5.13 5.67 7.10
CA VAL A 75 -5.26 7.12 7.26
C VAL A 75 -4.16 7.81 6.47
N GLY A 76 -4.52 8.85 5.70
CA GLY A 76 -3.55 9.60 4.92
C GLY A 76 -2.54 10.33 5.81
N PHE A 77 -1.25 10.15 5.53
CA PHE A 77 -0.19 10.86 6.23
C PHE A 77 -0.23 12.36 5.92
N ILE A 78 0.01 13.19 6.94
CA ILE A 78 0.07 14.65 6.85
C ILE A 78 1.48 15.06 7.26
N THR A 79 2.02 16.15 6.69
CA THR A 79 3.40 16.62 6.89
C THR A 79 3.74 16.97 8.34
N ASP A 80 2.74 17.29 9.18
CA ASP A 80 2.92 17.67 10.58
C ASP A 80 1.91 16.89 11.45
N LEU A 81 2.08 15.56 11.52
CA LEU A 81 1.35 14.78 12.50
C LEU A 81 1.85 15.16 13.89
N PRO A 82 1.02 15.78 14.75
CA PRO A 82 1.37 16.01 16.15
C PRO A 82 1.77 14.69 16.80
N LYS A 83 2.84 14.67 17.59
CA LYS A 83 3.34 13.45 18.26
C LYS A 83 2.26 12.72 19.07
N ASP A 84 1.29 13.46 19.58
CA ASP A 84 0.14 12.94 20.32
C ASP A 84 -0.83 12.15 19.42
N LEU A 85 -0.97 12.54 18.14
CA LEU A 85 -1.73 11.82 17.14
C LEU A 85 -1.02 10.53 16.70
N VAL A 86 0.30 10.50 16.65
CA VAL A 86 1.07 9.27 16.36
C VAL A 86 0.74 8.18 17.39
N THR A 87 0.51 8.56 18.65
CA THR A 87 0.12 7.61 19.70
C THR A 87 -1.31 7.09 19.51
N ALA A 88 -2.24 7.93 19.07
CA ALA A 88 -3.62 7.53 18.76
C ALA A 88 -3.69 6.66 17.48
N PHE A 89 -2.79 6.90 16.51
CA PHE A 89 -2.67 6.10 15.29
C PHE A 89 -1.95 4.76 15.47
N ARG A 90 -1.34 4.50 16.63
CA ARG A 90 -0.59 3.25 16.86
C ARG A 90 -1.41 1.99 16.58
N ALA A 91 -2.69 1.97 16.95
CA ALA A 91 -3.55 0.82 16.68
C ALA A 91 -3.76 0.58 15.17
N THR A 92 -3.93 1.66 14.40
CA THR A 92 -4.05 1.61 12.93
C THR A 92 -2.69 1.26 12.26
N LEU A 93 -1.58 1.60 12.93
CA LEU A 93 -0.22 1.33 12.45
C LEU A 93 0.21 -0.12 12.74
N GLU A 94 -0.35 -0.77 13.77
CA GLU A 94 -0.11 -2.20 14.03
C GLU A 94 -0.54 -3.07 12.84
N GLU A 95 -1.61 -2.68 12.12
CA GLU A 95 -2.04 -3.37 10.90
C GLU A 95 -1.05 -3.25 9.74
N LEU A 96 -0.27 -2.15 9.66
CA LEU A 96 0.77 -2.01 8.64
C LEU A 96 1.89 -3.04 8.83
N HIS A 97 2.18 -3.44 10.07
CA HIS A 97 3.17 -4.48 10.36
C HIS A 97 2.68 -5.89 9.95
N GLU A 98 1.36 -6.09 9.79
CA GLU A 98 0.79 -7.33 9.29
C GLU A 98 0.79 -7.40 7.75
N ALA A 99 0.97 -6.26 7.07
CA ALA A 99 0.92 -6.21 5.62
C ALA A 99 2.13 -6.92 4.99
N GLN A 100 1.84 -7.77 4.00
CA GLN A 100 2.86 -8.43 3.18
C GLN A 100 3.38 -7.52 2.07
N LEU A 101 2.63 -6.46 1.72
CA LEU A 101 3.02 -5.48 0.72
C LEU A 101 2.41 -4.12 1.07
N LEU A 102 3.20 -3.06 0.94
CA LEU A 102 2.72 -1.69 0.98
C LEU A 102 2.58 -1.15 -0.44
N VAL A 103 1.42 -0.61 -0.77
CA VAL A 103 1.19 0.14 -2.00
C VAL A 103 1.29 1.62 -1.66
N HIS A 104 2.42 2.24 -2.00
CA HIS A 104 2.66 3.66 -1.75
C HIS A 104 2.03 4.50 -2.86
N VAL A 105 0.91 5.14 -2.55
CA VAL A 105 0.11 5.94 -3.48
C VAL A 105 0.55 7.40 -3.44
N VAL A 106 0.99 7.90 -4.59
CA VAL A 106 1.42 9.27 -4.82
C VAL A 106 0.46 9.96 -5.77
N ASP A 107 0.09 11.21 -5.49
CA ASP A 107 -0.68 12.05 -6.42
C ASP A 107 0.25 12.60 -7.50
N ALA A 108 0.23 12.00 -8.69
CA ALA A 108 1.09 12.37 -9.81
C ALA A 108 0.81 13.78 -10.35
N SER A 109 -0.36 14.36 -10.08
CA SER A 109 -0.73 15.72 -10.51
C SER A 109 -0.21 16.82 -9.59
N ALA A 110 0.21 16.47 -8.36
CA ALA A 110 0.68 17.42 -7.37
C ALA A 110 2.08 17.94 -7.74
N ALA A 111 2.27 19.27 -7.71
CA ALA A 111 3.56 19.89 -8.03
C ALA A 111 4.70 19.50 -7.07
N ASP A 112 4.34 19.12 -5.85
CA ASP A 112 5.23 18.75 -4.75
C ASP A 112 5.18 17.24 -4.42
N HIS A 113 4.81 16.40 -5.41
CA HIS A 113 4.65 14.95 -5.20
C HIS A 113 5.92 14.28 -4.64
N SER A 114 7.11 14.65 -5.14
CA SER A 114 8.39 14.11 -4.65
C SER A 114 8.63 14.43 -3.16
N ARG A 115 8.31 15.68 -2.73
CA ARG A 115 8.40 16.08 -1.32
C ARG A 115 7.40 15.30 -0.45
N ARG A 116 6.16 15.13 -0.93
CA ARG A 116 5.13 14.36 -0.22
C ARG A 116 5.51 12.89 -0.12
N ARG A 117 6.08 12.32 -1.19
CA ARG A 117 6.62 10.96 -1.20
C ARG A 117 7.70 10.80 -0.12
N ALA A 118 8.71 11.66 -0.11
CA ALA A 118 9.78 11.63 0.88
C ALA A 118 9.26 11.75 2.33
N ALA A 119 8.24 12.58 2.57
CA ALA A 119 7.62 12.70 3.89
C ALA A 119 6.95 11.38 4.34
N VAL A 120 6.27 10.68 3.44
CA VAL A 120 5.67 9.37 3.72
C VAL A 120 6.75 8.33 4.00
N GLU A 121 7.83 8.31 3.21
CA GLU A 121 8.96 7.39 3.39
C GLU A 121 9.63 7.58 4.76
N ALA A 122 9.83 8.84 5.20
CA ALA A 122 10.35 9.14 6.53
C ALA A 122 9.44 8.60 7.65
N ILE A 123 8.12 8.73 7.51
CA ILE A 123 7.18 8.18 8.48
C ILE A 123 7.23 6.65 8.51
N LEU A 124 7.28 6.00 7.35
CA LEU A 124 7.39 4.54 7.27
C LEU A 124 8.70 4.04 7.91
N HIS A 125 9.80 4.80 7.74
CA HIS A 125 11.08 4.55 8.42
C HIS A 125 10.92 4.65 9.95
N ASP A 126 10.34 5.73 10.46
CA ASP A 126 10.11 5.95 11.89
C ASP A 126 9.22 4.85 12.52
N LEU A 127 8.35 4.26 11.72
CA LEU A 127 7.51 3.12 12.11
C LEU A 127 8.23 1.76 12.02
N GLY A 128 9.47 1.72 11.52
CA GLY A 128 10.23 0.50 11.35
C GLY A 128 9.70 -0.42 10.25
N LEU A 129 9.10 0.17 9.21
CA LEU A 129 8.52 -0.53 8.06
C LEU A 129 9.47 -0.60 6.85
N ASP A 130 10.77 -0.34 7.04
CA ASP A 130 11.78 -0.35 5.96
C ASP A 130 11.86 -1.69 5.25
N GLU A 131 11.78 -2.76 6.00
CA GLU A 131 11.85 -4.14 5.50
C GLU A 131 10.56 -4.61 4.81
N THR A 132 9.47 -3.85 4.93
CA THR A 132 8.22 -4.23 4.29
C THR A 132 8.28 -3.91 2.81
N PRO A 133 8.09 -4.90 1.91
CA PRO A 133 8.10 -4.68 0.47
C PRO A 133 7.14 -3.58 0.05
N ARG A 134 7.57 -2.74 -0.89
CA ARG A 134 6.79 -1.57 -1.35
C ARG A 134 6.64 -1.58 -2.86
N LEU A 135 5.45 -1.19 -3.32
CA LEU A 135 5.16 -0.90 -4.72
C LEU A 135 4.75 0.57 -4.84
N LEU A 136 5.48 1.35 -5.63
CA LEU A 136 5.18 2.76 -5.86
C LEU A 136 4.09 2.91 -6.93
N VAL A 137 3.06 3.71 -6.63
CA VAL A 137 1.91 3.92 -7.52
C VAL A 137 1.64 5.41 -7.67
N PHE A 138 1.77 5.92 -8.87
CA PHE A 138 1.40 7.28 -9.25
C PHE A 138 -0.05 7.31 -9.68
N ASN A 139 -0.92 7.85 -8.83
CA ASN A 139 -2.35 7.97 -9.10
C ASN A 139 -2.69 9.34 -9.69
N LYS A 140 -3.91 9.48 -10.20
CA LYS A 140 -4.45 10.66 -10.88
C LYS A 140 -3.74 11.00 -12.19
N SER A 141 -3.32 9.97 -12.93
CA SER A 141 -2.70 10.13 -14.25
C SER A 141 -3.57 10.90 -15.26
N ASP A 142 -4.88 10.88 -15.06
CA ASP A 142 -5.86 11.64 -15.85
C ASP A 142 -5.77 13.17 -15.67
N LEU A 143 -5.04 13.65 -14.66
CA LEU A 143 -4.82 15.07 -14.39
C LEU A 143 -3.42 15.55 -14.82
N ILE A 144 -2.57 14.66 -15.32
CA ILE A 144 -1.24 15.03 -15.83
C ILE A 144 -1.42 15.63 -17.23
N THR A 145 -1.14 16.92 -17.36
CA THR A 145 -1.25 17.66 -18.63
C THR A 145 0.08 17.76 -19.39
N ALA A 146 1.20 17.58 -18.70
CA ALA A 146 2.55 17.56 -19.28
C ALA A 146 3.50 16.81 -18.35
N VAL A 147 4.49 16.13 -18.92
CA VAL A 147 5.63 15.56 -18.16
C VAL A 147 6.47 16.73 -17.66
N ARG A 148 6.76 16.77 -16.38
CA ARG A 148 7.60 17.81 -15.75
C ARG A 148 9.05 17.35 -15.72
N PRO A 149 10.02 18.28 -15.84
CA PRO A 149 11.45 17.91 -15.77
C PRO A 149 11.84 17.19 -14.48
N ASP A 150 11.15 17.48 -13.35
CA ASP A 150 11.39 16.86 -12.06
C ASP A 150 10.83 15.43 -11.96
N ASP A 151 9.97 15.03 -12.89
CA ASP A 151 9.38 13.68 -12.93
C ASP A 151 10.40 12.63 -13.43
N GLU A 152 11.52 13.06 -14.04
CA GLU A 152 12.56 12.13 -14.55
C GLU A 152 13.19 11.28 -13.45
N HIS A 153 13.27 11.78 -12.20
CA HIS A 153 13.83 11.03 -11.07
C HIS A 153 12.82 10.04 -10.48
N ASP A 154 11.52 10.32 -10.55
CA ASP A 154 10.47 9.44 -10.05
C ASP A 154 10.08 8.35 -11.07
N VAL A 155 10.35 8.59 -12.37
CA VAL A 155 10.18 7.60 -13.45
C VAL A 155 11.27 6.51 -13.42
N LEU A 156 12.31 6.67 -12.60
CA LEU A 156 13.44 5.73 -12.53
C LEU A 156 13.14 4.47 -11.69
N ASP A 157 12.00 4.37 -11.02
CA ASP A 157 11.59 3.12 -10.42
C ASP A 157 10.92 2.25 -11.50
N PRO A 158 11.60 1.20 -12.01
CA PRO A 158 11.09 0.38 -13.11
C PRO A 158 9.84 -0.41 -12.71
N ASP A 159 9.58 -0.53 -11.41
CA ASP A 159 8.42 -1.23 -10.88
C ASP A 159 7.24 -0.28 -10.57
N ALA A 160 7.44 1.04 -10.65
CA ALA A 160 6.38 2.01 -10.44
C ALA A 160 5.23 1.87 -11.46
N VAL A 161 4.01 2.08 -10.99
CA VAL A 161 2.80 1.95 -11.82
C VAL A 161 2.05 3.28 -11.87
N LEU A 162 1.78 3.76 -13.08
CA LEU A 162 0.96 4.95 -13.31
C LEU A 162 -0.51 4.55 -13.49
N VAL A 163 -1.41 5.13 -12.70
CA VAL A 163 -2.83 4.77 -12.68
C VAL A 163 -3.75 5.99 -12.59
N SER A 164 -5.01 5.80 -12.95
CA SER A 164 -6.10 6.67 -12.57
C SER A 164 -7.22 5.86 -11.91
N ALA A 165 -7.39 6.02 -10.61
CA ALA A 165 -8.50 5.41 -9.90
C ALA A 165 -9.87 5.91 -10.39
N ARG A 166 -9.90 7.09 -11.04
CA ARG A 166 -11.11 7.70 -11.60
C ARG A 166 -11.52 7.07 -12.92
N THR A 167 -10.58 6.88 -13.83
CA THR A 167 -10.85 6.40 -15.20
C THR A 167 -10.66 4.89 -15.36
N GLY A 168 -9.95 4.26 -14.43
CA GLY A 168 -9.56 2.85 -14.50
C GLY A 168 -8.26 2.60 -15.26
N ALA A 169 -7.65 3.65 -15.82
CA ALA A 169 -6.38 3.50 -16.56
C ALA A 169 -5.28 2.92 -15.63
N GLY A 170 -4.51 1.94 -16.12
CA GLY A 170 -3.41 1.32 -15.43
C GLY A 170 -3.79 0.33 -14.30
N LEU A 171 -5.08 0.17 -13.95
CA LEU A 171 -5.50 -0.70 -12.84
C LEU A 171 -5.20 -2.18 -13.10
N GLU A 172 -5.32 -2.66 -14.33
CA GLU A 172 -4.98 -4.05 -14.68
C GLU A 172 -3.48 -4.32 -14.51
N LEU A 173 -2.63 -3.38 -14.95
CA LEU A 173 -1.19 -3.46 -14.71
C LEU A 173 -0.88 -3.45 -13.20
N LEU A 174 -1.55 -2.59 -12.43
CA LEU A 174 -1.39 -2.56 -10.98
C LEU A 174 -1.76 -3.89 -10.33
N ARG A 175 -2.89 -4.50 -10.73
CA ARG A 175 -3.32 -5.83 -10.24
C ARG A 175 -2.23 -6.87 -10.48
N ALA A 176 -1.71 -6.94 -11.71
CA ALA A 176 -0.65 -7.88 -12.08
C ALA A 176 0.64 -7.63 -11.29
N ARG A 177 1.05 -6.37 -11.09
CA ARG A 177 2.25 -6.00 -10.32
C ARG A 177 2.13 -6.34 -8.85
N VAL A 178 0.97 -6.09 -8.24
CA VAL A 178 0.71 -6.46 -6.84
C VAL A 178 0.76 -7.99 -6.67
N ALA A 179 0.13 -8.75 -7.56
CA ALA A 179 0.16 -10.21 -7.53
C ALA A 179 1.59 -10.75 -7.64
N ALA A 180 2.36 -10.28 -8.64
CA ALA A 180 3.76 -10.67 -8.83
C ALA A 180 4.66 -10.28 -7.65
N ALA A 181 4.42 -9.13 -7.00
CA ALA A 181 5.18 -8.73 -5.82
C ALA A 181 4.91 -9.67 -4.63
N LEU A 182 3.65 -10.07 -4.41
CA LEU A 182 3.29 -11.02 -3.36
C LEU A 182 3.90 -12.40 -3.60
N GLU A 183 3.94 -12.88 -4.84
CA GLU A 183 4.58 -14.15 -5.20
C GLU A 183 6.09 -14.12 -4.95
N ARG A 184 6.79 -13.04 -5.35
CA ARG A 184 8.22 -12.87 -5.06
C ARG A 184 8.52 -12.86 -3.56
N ASN A 185 7.69 -12.17 -2.77
CA ASN A 185 7.86 -12.10 -1.32
C ASN A 185 7.66 -13.47 -0.67
N ALA A 186 6.66 -14.23 -1.13
CA ALA A 186 6.43 -15.59 -0.65
C ALA A 186 7.59 -16.54 -0.99
N ALA A 187 8.18 -16.42 -2.17
CA ALA A 187 9.34 -17.21 -2.57
C ALA A 187 10.59 -16.87 -1.73
N ALA A 188 10.85 -15.59 -1.48
CA ALA A 188 11.99 -15.14 -0.66
C ALA A 188 11.88 -15.63 0.80
N ASP A 189 10.66 -15.68 1.37
CA ASP A 189 10.43 -16.22 2.72
C ASP A 189 10.67 -17.75 2.80
N HIS A 190 10.63 -18.46 1.67
CA HIS A 190 10.90 -19.90 1.60
C HIS A 190 12.38 -20.24 1.42
N GLU A 191 13.19 -19.31 0.88
CA GLU A 191 14.61 -19.53 0.61
C GLU A 191 15.54 -19.18 1.80
N GLU A 192 15.01 -18.62 2.90
CA GLU A 192 15.82 -18.41 4.10
C GLU A 192 15.77 -19.67 5.00
N PRO A 193 16.69 -20.64 4.81
CA PRO A 193 16.75 -21.81 5.66
C PRO A 193 17.22 -21.40 7.04
N ASP A 194 16.62 -22.02 8.03
CA ASP A 194 16.97 -22.02 9.44
C ASP A 194 18.52 -21.93 9.63
N ARG A 195 19.04 -20.72 9.88
CA ARG A 195 20.41 -20.58 10.31
C ARG A 195 20.45 -20.81 11.81
N PRO A 196 21.31 -21.75 12.25
CA PRO A 196 21.40 -22.18 13.65
C PRO A 196 21.84 -21.07 14.60
#